data_13da89f8f9d178f14b50a67af5e03692
#
_entry.id   13da89f8f9d178f14b50a67af5e03692
#
_cell.length_a   1.000
_cell.length_b   1.000
_cell.length_c   1.000
_cell.angle_alpha   90.00
_cell.angle_beta   90.00
_cell.angle_gamma   90.00
#
_symmetry.space_group_name_H-M   'P 1'
#
loop_
_entity.id
_entity.type
_entity.pdbx_description
1 polymer ?
#
loop_
_entity_poly.entity_id
_entity_poly.type
_entity_poly.pdbx_seq_one_letter_code
_entity_poly.pdbx_strand_id
1 'polypeptide(L)'
;MQGLLGTTLILLAACSLAAMATAAFRVPALLGYLSVGVVLGPSVIGVIAPGETLSFLSELGVALLLFMIGLEFSLGDFWLARRTVLMAGALQMIAVAPPLILVLMWLGQPGQSAALLGTAAAMSSTALVSRQLADQGELTTRHGRSAIAVLVFQDLASVPLLALLAIWARGESPKIEHVLLEVFGVLLLFAAAALASRRLLHGLLGWVARRGHEESFVLVSLCVVVAAAAAAHAVGVSAALGAFLAGMVLGESDFRHHMESHLRPFRDVLSGVFFVTIGLQLDAAQILSAPLAVLAWLVVLVPVKILLNTLALRATRLSALDAWRTGIALGHGGEFALLLLGTVLQQHLIPATVVQPMLVALVLSMALAPLLIRHHDVLARFLSRTGGVIQPPQAEEVEIAAQTTRYRDHVIVCGAGELGLPVSEILRHAGVAHLLLEADAQKVEAARAAGAPVFHGDASRPDTLLAAGLTHAHLVVLTFAHAQQALRIAQAIAERRPAITLWVSCRSTTAADAFRAMPNVRVYQQSFAAAIGLAEQVMSTLGMSTELIEGRISAMRRRLDSSRFPGSS
;
A
#
# COMPACT_ATOMS: atom_id res chain seq x y z
N MET A 1 10.15 -30.46 28.45
CA MET A 1 8.95 -29.59 28.49
C MET A 1 9.21 -28.24 29.16
N GLN A 2 9.87 -28.16 30.32
CA GLN A 2 10.13 -26.85 30.98
C GLN A 2 11.00 -25.90 30.15
N GLY A 3 11.99 -26.39 29.43
CA GLY A 3 12.82 -25.56 28.52
C GLY A 3 12.04 -25.00 27.31
N LEU A 4 11.13 -25.79 26.72
CA LEU A 4 10.34 -25.36 25.55
C LEU A 4 9.34 -24.25 25.91
N LEU A 5 8.65 -24.35 27.04
CA LEU A 5 7.74 -23.31 27.53
C LEU A 5 8.48 -22.01 27.86
N GLY A 6 9.66 -22.12 28.48
CA GLY A 6 10.50 -20.94 28.77
C GLY A 6 10.96 -20.24 27.50
N THR A 7 11.46 -20.98 26.52
CA THR A 7 11.87 -20.43 25.22
C THR A 7 10.71 -19.78 24.48
N THR A 8 9.53 -20.43 24.49
CA THR A 8 8.31 -19.87 23.87
C THR A 8 7.88 -18.57 24.55
N LEU A 9 7.92 -18.52 25.89
CA LEU A 9 7.59 -17.31 26.66
C LEU A 9 8.55 -16.16 26.33
N ILE A 10 9.86 -16.44 26.29
CA ILE A 10 10.88 -15.44 25.94
C ILE A 10 10.63 -14.91 24.54
N LEU A 11 10.36 -15.82 23.58
CA LEU A 11 10.10 -15.45 22.18
C LEU A 11 8.86 -14.54 22.07
N LEU A 12 7.75 -14.95 22.69
CA LEU A 12 6.51 -14.16 22.65
C LEU A 12 6.68 -12.78 23.33
N ALA A 13 7.35 -12.74 24.49
CA ALA A 13 7.61 -11.49 25.19
C ALA A 13 8.50 -10.55 24.36
N ALA A 14 9.59 -11.07 23.79
CA ALA A 14 10.49 -10.29 22.95
C ALA A 14 9.80 -9.80 21.67
N CYS A 15 9.02 -10.64 20.99
CA CYS A 15 8.25 -10.24 19.81
C CYS A 15 7.19 -9.18 20.15
N SER A 16 6.53 -9.30 21.30
CA SER A 16 5.54 -8.31 21.76
C SER A 16 6.20 -6.96 22.03
N LEU A 17 7.33 -6.95 22.74
CA LEU A 17 8.09 -5.73 23.01
C LEU A 17 8.61 -5.09 21.71
N ALA A 18 9.11 -5.90 20.79
CA ALA A 18 9.57 -5.42 19.49
C ALA A 18 8.44 -4.84 18.64
N ALA A 19 7.26 -5.48 18.63
CA ALA A 19 6.09 -4.96 17.94
C ALA A 19 5.61 -3.63 18.54
N MET A 20 5.61 -3.49 19.87
CA MET A 20 5.30 -2.22 20.54
C MET A 20 6.31 -1.13 20.21
N ALA A 21 7.60 -1.46 20.23
CA ALA A 21 8.68 -0.52 19.90
C ALA A 21 8.59 -0.06 18.46
N THR A 22 8.44 -0.98 17.50
CA THR A 22 8.31 -0.64 16.07
C THR A 22 7.05 0.18 15.79
N ALA A 23 5.94 -0.08 16.47
CA ALA A 23 4.72 0.72 16.37
C ALA A 23 4.94 2.16 16.86
N ALA A 24 5.69 2.37 17.97
CA ALA A 24 6.03 3.68 18.49
C ALA A 24 6.87 4.50 17.48
N PHE A 25 7.78 3.85 16.77
CA PHE A 25 8.60 4.47 15.71
C PHE A 25 7.93 4.48 14.34
N ARG A 26 6.69 3.96 14.21
CA ARG A 26 5.96 3.81 12.93
C ARG A 26 6.71 3.00 11.87
N VAL A 27 7.46 2.02 12.31
CA VAL A 27 8.24 1.10 11.47
C VAL A 27 7.50 -0.25 11.41
N PRO A 28 7.58 -1.01 10.30
CA PRO A 28 6.92 -2.32 10.20
C PRO A 28 7.36 -3.30 11.30
N ALA A 29 6.42 -4.03 11.89
CA ALA A 29 6.67 -4.98 12.97
C ALA A 29 7.65 -6.10 12.56
N LEU A 30 7.68 -6.47 11.28
CA LEU A 30 8.59 -7.49 10.73
C LEU A 30 10.07 -7.16 11.01
N LEU A 31 10.45 -5.87 11.03
CA LEU A 31 11.82 -5.45 11.35
C LEU A 31 12.14 -5.70 12.83
N GLY A 32 11.16 -5.52 13.70
CA GLY A 32 11.26 -5.88 15.11
C GLY A 32 11.45 -7.39 15.31
N TYR A 33 10.66 -8.20 14.63
CA TYR A 33 10.77 -9.67 14.72
C TYR A 33 12.12 -10.18 14.22
N LEU A 34 12.61 -9.65 13.11
CA LEU A 34 13.94 -9.99 12.60
C LEU A 34 15.03 -9.59 13.61
N SER A 35 14.94 -8.39 14.21
CA SER A 35 15.87 -7.92 15.24
C SER A 35 15.85 -8.83 16.48
N VAL A 36 14.66 -9.31 16.91
CA VAL A 36 14.53 -10.30 17.98
C VAL A 36 15.28 -11.57 17.63
N GLY A 37 15.14 -12.08 16.40
CA GLY A 37 15.87 -13.24 15.93
C GLY A 37 17.39 -13.06 16.00
N VAL A 38 17.92 -11.92 15.56
CA VAL A 38 19.36 -11.62 15.66
C VAL A 38 19.83 -11.59 17.11
N VAL A 39 19.07 -10.88 17.97
CA VAL A 39 19.47 -10.67 19.37
C VAL A 39 19.39 -11.98 20.19
N LEU A 40 18.30 -12.72 20.07
CA LEU A 40 18.10 -13.97 20.82
C LEU A 40 18.80 -15.18 20.16
N GLY A 41 19.28 -15.00 18.95
CA GLY A 41 19.95 -16.02 18.15
C GLY A 41 21.37 -16.37 18.61
N PRO A 42 21.97 -17.39 17.97
CA PRO A 42 23.30 -17.92 18.32
C PRO A 42 24.40 -16.88 18.21
N SER A 43 24.22 -15.85 17.39
CA SER A 43 25.25 -14.84 17.11
C SER A 43 25.39 -13.77 18.19
N VAL A 44 24.40 -13.58 19.07
CA VAL A 44 24.43 -12.54 20.12
C VAL A 44 24.22 -13.15 21.51
N ILE A 45 22.96 -13.51 21.89
CA ILE A 45 22.66 -14.06 23.25
C ILE A 45 22.66 -15.59 23.26
N GLY A 46 22.26 -16.24 22.18
CA GLY A 46 22.25 -17.71 22.07
C GLY A 46 21.15 -18.43 22.87
N VAL A 47 20.08 -17.73 23.20
CA VAL A 47 18.93 -18.32 23.97
C VAL A 47 18.07 -19.19 23.06
N ILE A 48 17.94 -18.85 21.81
CA ILE A 48 17.12 -19.57 20.82
C ILE A 48 18.02 -20.10 19.72
N ALA A 49 17.97 -21.42 19.50
CA ALA A 49 18.64 -22.06 18.37
C ALA A 49 17.64 -22.42 17.27
N PRO A 50 18.05 -22.39 16.00
CA PRO A 50 17.27 -22.95 14.90
C PRO A 50 16.92 -24.42 15.18
N GLY A 51 15.68 -24.82 14.87
CA GLY A 51 15.22 -26.19 15.09
C GLY A 51 14.04 -26.54 14.18
N GLU A 52 13.77 -27.83 14.01
CA GLU A 52 12.74 -28.34 13.07
C GLU A 52 11.35 -27.75 13.34
N THR A 53 10.95 -27.61 14.62
CA THR A 53 9.65 -27.02 15.00
C THR A 53 9.55 -25.57 14.55
N LEU A 54 10.62 -24.79 14.71
CA LEU A 54 10.65 -23.38 14.33
C LEU A 54 10.66 -23.25 12.81
N SER A 55 11.37 -24.11 12.10
CA SER A 55 11.37 -24.17 10.64
C SER A 55 9.99 -24.52 10.09
N PHE A 56 9.31 -25.52 10.67
CA PHE A 56 7.95 -25.87 10.27
C PHE A 56 6.94 -24.73 10.49
N LEU A 57 6.99 -24.05 11.65
CA LEU A 57 6.14 -22.90 11.91
C LEU A 57 6.45 -21.72 10.99
N SER A 58 7.73 -21.57 10.63
CA SER A 58 8.20 -20.58 9.66
C SER A 58 7.61 -20.84 8.26
N GLU A 59 7.66 -22.09 7.77
CA GLU A 59 7.07 -22.48 6.49
C GLU A 59 5.55 -22.26 6.45
N LEU A 60 4.87 -22.62 7.54
CA LEU A 60 3.44 -22.37 7.66
C LEU A 60 3.13 -20.86 7.69
N GLY A 61 3.99 -20.06 8.31
CA GLY A 61 3.90 -18.61 8.32
C GLY A 61 4.03 -18.02 6.92
N VAL A 62 4.99 -18.49 6.15
CA VAL A 62 5.17 -18.12 4.73
C VAL A 62 3.95 -18.51 3.90
N ALA A 63 3.43 -19.73 4.08
CA ALA A 63 2.24 -20.18 3.36
C ALA A 63 1.03 -19.32 3.66
N LEU A 64 0.77 -18.99 4.94
CA LEU A 64 -0.31 -18.08 5.32
C LEU A 64 -0.10 -16.66 4.82
N LEU A 65 1.12 -16.16 4.89
CA LEU A 65 1.46 -14.82 4.37
C LEU A 65 1.15 -14.74 2.87
N LEU A 66 1.62 -15.71 2.09
CA LEU A 66 1.41 -15.74 0.65
C LEU A 66 -0.06 -16.01 0.26
N PHE A 67 -0.76 -16.84 1.03
CA PHE A 67 -2.20 -17.02 0.85
C PHE A 67 -2.97 -15.70 1.02
N MET A 68 -2.66 -14.93 2.07
CA MET A 68 -3.30 -13.63 2.32
C MET A 68 -3.00 -12.62 1.22
N ILE A 69 -1.78 -12.59 0.71
CA ILE A 69 -1.42 -11.75 -0.44
C ILE A 69 -2.20 -12.19 -1.68
N GLY A 70 -2.33 -13.52 -1.89
CA GLY A 70 -3.20 -14.05 -2.93
C GLY A 70 -4.66 -13.61 -2.80
N LEU A 71 -5.21 -13.60 -1.57
CA LEU A 71 -6.58 -13.11 -1.29
C LEU A 71 -6.74 -11.62 -1.63
N GLU A 72 -5.73 -10.82 -1.38
CA GLU A 72 -5.76 -9.38 -1.68
C GLU A 72 -5.69 -9.10 -3.18
N PHE A 73 -5.18 -10.05 -3.97
CA PHE A 73 -5.05 -9.91 -5.42
C PHE A 73 -6.41 -10.04 -6.12
N SER A 74 -6.85 -8.96 -6.78
CA SER A 74 -8.07 -8.94 -7.58
C SER A 74 -7.74 -9.07 -9.07
N LEU A 75 -8.14 -10.18 -9.70
CA LEU A 75 -8.00 -10.38 -11.14
C LEU A 75 -8.81 -9.34 -11.94
N GLY A 76 -9.99 -8.96 -11.44
CA GLY A 76 -10.85 -7.95 -12.06
C GLY A 76 -10.16 -6.60 -12.16
N ASP A 77 -9.62 -6.10 -11.05
CA ASP A 77 -8.88 -4.82 -11.01
C ASP A 77 -7.59 -4.88 -11.84
N PHE A 78 -6.90 -6.03 -11.82
CA PHE A 78 -5.75 -6.27 -12.69
C PHE A 78 -6.11 -6.14 -14.18
N TRP A 79 -7.22 -6.77 -14.63
CA TRP A 79 -7.65 -6.68 -16.02
C TRP A 79 -8.00 -5.27 -16.45
N LEU A 80 -8.62 -4.47 -15.59
CA LEU A 80 -8.93 -3.06 -15.85
C LEU A 80 -7.65 -2.22 -15.96
N ALA A 81 -6.69 -2.43 -15.07
CA ALA A 81 -5.43 -1.69 -15.01
C ALA A 81 -4.27 -2.36 -15.78
N ARG A 82 -4.48 -3.52 -16.43
CA ARG A 82 -3.43 -4.41 -16.99
C ARG A 82 -2.37 -3.69 -17.81
N ARG A 83 -2.76 -2.73 -18.65
CA ARG A 83 -1.81 -2.00 -19.50
C ARG A 83 -0.85 -1.16 -18.67
N THR A 84 -1.35 -0.46 -17.66
CA THR A 84 -0.54 0.36 -16.75
C THR A 84 0.34 -0.52 -15.87
N VAL A 85 -0.22 -1.59 -15.30
CA VAL A 85 0.50 -2.54 -14.44
C VAL A 85 1.62 -3.21 -15.20
N LEU A 86 1.33 -3.78 -16.39
CA LEU A 86 2.34 -4.46 -17.21
C LEU A 86 3.41 -3.49 -17.72
N MET A 87 3.04 -2.31 -18.22
CA MET A 87 4.03 -1.35 -18.72
C MET A 87 4.90 -0.77 -17.62
N ALA A 88 4.30 -0.22 -16.54
CA ALA A 88 5.06 0.42 -15.49
C ALA A 88 5.89 -0.60 -14.70
N GLY A 89 5.29 -1.76 -14.37
CA GLY A 89 5.97 -2.82 -13.61
C GLY A 89 7.08 -3.50 -14.41
N ALA A 90 6.83 -3.88 -15.67
CA ALA A 90 7.86 -4.49 -16.50
C ALA A 90 9.04 -3.54 -16.77
N LEU A 91 8.75 -2.27 -17.09
CA LEU A 91 9.81 -1.26 -17.29
C LEU A 91 10.63 -1.06 -16.02
N GLN A 92 9.99 -1.01 -14.86
CA GLN A 92 10.69 -0.88 -13.58
C GLN A 92 11.58 -2.11 -13.32
N MET A 93 11.04 -3.33 -13.45
CA MET A 93 11.82 -4.55 -13.23
C MET A 93 12.99 -4.67 -14.22
N ILE A 94 12.78 -4.35 -15.49
CA ILE A 94 13.83 -4.35 -16.54
C ILE A 94 14.86 -3.25 -16.28
N ALA A 95 14.46 -2.11 -15.76
CA ALA A 95 15.40 -1.02 -15.48
C ALA A 95 16.28 -1.31 -14.25
N VAL A 96 15.81 -2.12 -13.29
CA VAL A 96 16.54 -2.37 -12.04
C VAL A 96 17.23 -3.74 -12.04
N ALA A 97 16.53 -4.84 -12.32
CA ALA A 97 17.09 -6.19 -12.15
C ALA A 97 18.21 -6.50 -13.16
N PRO A 98 18.05 -6.39 -14.49
CA PRO A 98 19.10 -6.73 -15.44
C PRO A 98 20.41 -5.95 -15.27
N PRO A 99 20.42 -4.61 -15.06
CA PRO A 99 21.67 -3.91 -14.81
C PRO A 99 22.39 -4.41 -13.56
N LEU A 100 21.65 -4.68 -12.48
CA LEU A 100 22.24 -5.23 -11.26
C LEU A 100 22.77 -6.65 -11.46
N ILE A 101 22.05 -7.50 -12.18
CA ILE A 101 22.50 -8.85 -12.54
C ILE A 101 23.83 -8.78 -13.31
N LEU A 102 23.90 -7.91 -14.32
CA LEU A 102 25.13 -7.75 -15.11
C LEU A 102 26.31 -7.23 -14.27
N VAL A 103 26.07 -6.25 -13.38
CA VAL A 103 27.09 -5.76 -12.45
C VAL A 103 27.57 -6.87 -11.50
N LEU A 104 26.64 -7.66 -10.94
CA LEU A 104 26.98 -8.75 -10.05
C LEU A 104 27.78 -9.85 -10.76
N MET A 105 27.40 -10.19 -12.00
CA MET A 105 28.15 -11.15 -12.84
C MET A 105 29.55 -10.61 -13.16
N TRP A 106 29.67 -9.33 -13.47
CA TRP A 106 30.96 -8.67 -13.70
C TRP A 106 31.85 -8.67 -12.44
N LEU A 107 31.22 -8.58 -11.25
CA LEU A 107 31.92 -8.73 -9.96
C LEU A 107 32.24 -10.21 -9.60
N GLY A 108 32.00 -11.14 -10.51
CA GLY A 108 32.33 -12.55 -10.36
C GLY A 108 31.28 -13.41 -9.66
N GLN A 109 30.07 -12.90 -9.46
CA GLN A 109 28.99 -13.74 -8.92
C GLN A 109 28.47 -14.72 -10.00
N PRO A 110 28.19 -15.99 -9.63
CA PRO A 110 27.53 -16.93 -10.53
C PRO A 110 26.22 -16.38 -11.06
N GLY A 111 25.87 -16.65 -12.31
CA GLY A 111 24.69 -16.10 -12.97
C GLY A 111 23.38 -16.35 -12.22
N GLN A 112 23.24 -17.54 -11.58
CA GLN A 112 22.08 -17.86 -10.73
C GLN A 112 22.02 -16.98 -9.49
N SER A 113 23.14 -16.81 -8.77
CA SER A 113 23.25 -15.94 -7.61
C SER A 113 22.98 -14.48 -7.98
N ALA A 114 23.58 -14.02 -9.09
CA ALA A 114 23.36 -12.66 -9.60
C ALA A 114 21.89 -12.42 -9.95
N ALA A 115 21.21 -13.39 -10.59
CA ALA A 115 19.79 -13.28 -10.94
C ALA A 115 18.89 -13.19 -9.70
N LEU A 116 19.14 -14.01 -8.67
CA LEU A 116 18.38 -13.96 -7.41
C LEU A 116 18.59 -12.63 -6.67
N LEU A 117 19.84 -12.21 -6.51
CA LEU A 117 20.16 -10.96 -5.81
C LEU A 117 19.65 -9.73 -6.56
N GLY A 118 19.82 -9.67 -7.87
CA GLY A 118 19.38 -8.55 -8.71
C GLY A 118 17.86 -8.42 -8.76
N THR A 119 17.14 -9.53 -8.88
CA THR A 119 15.67 -9.52 -8.83
C THR A 119 15.12 -9.22 -7.45
N ALA A 120 15.73 -9.73 -6.39
CA ALA A 120 15.37 -9.35 -5.01
C ALA A 120 15.56 -7.85 -4.77
N ALA A 121 16.66 -7.26 -5.27
CA ALA A 121 16.90 -5.82 -5.15
C ALA A 121 15.85 -4.97 -5.89
N ALA A 122 15.26 -5.48 -6.99
CA ALA A 122 14.23 -4.76 -7.73
C ALA A 122 12.89 -4.69 -7.02
N MET A 123 12.62 -5.59 -6.07
CA MET A 123 11.35 -5.66 -5.33
C MET A 123 11.23 -4.59 -4.25
N SER A 124 10.03 -4.06 -4.05
CA SER A 124 9.68 -3.06 -3.02
C SER A 124 8.53 -3.56 -2.16
N SER A 125 8.35 -2.99 -0.96
CA SER A 125 7.30 -3.43 -0.04
C SER A 125 5.94 -2.85 -0.41
N THR A 126 5.02 -3.72 -0.80
CA THR A 126 3.63 -3.37 -1.13
C THR A 126 2.88 -2.87 0.09
N ALA A 127 2.99 -3.56 1.22
CA ALA A 127 2.30 -3.21 2.45
C ALA A 127 2.75 -1.83 2.99
N LEU A 128 4.05 -1.52 2.92
CA LEU A 128 4.60 -0.28 3.44
C LEU A 128 4.21 0.91 2.57
N VAL A 129 4.37 0.81 1.25
CA VAL A 129 4.06 1.89 0.31
C VAL A 129 2.55 2.17 0.29
N SER A 130 1.71 1.12 0.17
CA SER A 130 0.26 1.28 0.11
C SER A 130 -0.28 1.93 1.38
N ARG A 131 0.19 1.49 2.57
CA ARG A 131 -0.21 2.08 3.85
C ARG A 131 0.21 3.54 3.96
N GLN A 132 1.47 3.88 3.62
CA GLN A 132 1.97 5.25 3.72
C GLN A 132 1.25 6.20 2.75
N LEU A 133 0.99 5.76 1.51
CA LEU A 133 0.21 6.53 0.54
C LEU A 133 -1.25 6.67 0.96
N ALA A 134 -1.84 5.62 1.58
CA ALA A 134 -3.19 5.69 2.15
C ALA A 134 -3.28 6.70 3.28
N ASP A 135 -2.33 6.66 4.23
CA ASP A 135 -2.26 7.60 5.36
C ASP A 135 -2.11 9.05 4.89
N GLN A 136 -1.47 9.27 3.72
CA GLN A 136 -1.31 10.58 3.09
C GLN A 136 -2.46 10.95 2.14
N GLY A 137 -3.40 10.04 1.87
CA GLY A 137 -4.50 10.26 0.92
C GLY A 137 -4.04 10.32 -0.54
N GLU A 138 -2.93 9.65 -0.89
CA GLU A 138 -2.28 9.74 -2.20
C GLU A 138 -2.46 8.51 -3.10
N LEU A 139 -3.22 7.49 -2.65
CA LEU A 139 -3.46 6.27 -3.45
C LEU A 139 -4.07 6.56 -4.83
N THR A 140 -4.96 7.54 -4.90
CA THR A 140 -5.68 7.90 -6.13
C THR A 140 -4.95 8.92 -7.00
N THR A 141 -3.83 9.48 -6.54
CA THR A 141 -2.98 10.39 -7.33
C THR A 141 -2.27 9.64 -8.45
N ARG A 142 -1.73 10.37 -9.44
CA ARG A 142 -0.99 9.73 -10.56
C ARG A 142 0.22 8.95 -10.10
N HIS A 143 1.03 9.52 -9.21
CA HIS A 143 2.19 8.84 -8.65
C HIS A 143 1.78 7.66 -7.77
N GLY A 144 0.71 7.79 -6.96
CA GLY A 144 0.19 6.71 -6.13
C GLY A 144 -0.30 5.52 -6.95
N ARG A 145 -1.15 5.78 -7.97
CA ARG A 145 -1.60 4.72 -8.90
C ARG A 145 -0.44 4.04 -9.63
N SER A 146 0.58 4.81 -10.03
CA SER A 146 1.76 4.25 -10.68
C SER A 146 2.59 3.40 -9.72
N ALA A 147 2.74 3.82 -8.45
CA ALA A 147 3.41 3.03 -7.42
C ALA A 147 2.68 1.70 -7.19
N ILE A 148 1.36 1.74 -6.98
CA ILE A 148 0.55 0.54 -6.79
C ILE A 148 0.61 -0.38 -8.03
N ALA A 149 0.57 0.17 -9.25
CA ALA A 149 0.69 -0.62 -10.47
C ALA A 149 2.03 -1.39 -10.55
N VAL A 150 3.13 -0.74 -10.18
CA VAL A 150 4.45 -1.40 -10.12
C VAL A 150 4.48 -2.48 -9.05
N LEU A 151 3.96 -2.21 -7.85
CA LEU A 151 3.93 -3.16 -6.75
C LEU A 151 3.10 -4.40 -7.07
N VAL A 152 1.91 -4.23 -7.65
CA VAL A 152 1.07 -5.35 -8.11
C VAL A 152 1.80 -6.21 -9.16
N PHE A 153 2.57 -5.58 -10.06
CA PHE A 153 3.40 -6.32 -11.00
C PHE A 153 4.52 -7.10 -10.30
N GLN A 154 5.19 -6.49 -9.33
CA GLN A 154 6.26 -7.14 -8.55
C GLN A 154 5.71 -8.33 -7.76
N ASP A 155 4.53 -8.20 -7.15
CA ASP A 155 3.86 -9.28 -6.45
C ASP A 155 3.55 -10.45 -7.40
N LEU A 156 3.05 -10.15 -8.60
CA LEU A 156 2.82 -11.16 -9.63
C LEU A 156 4.12 -11.80 -10.13
N ALA A 157 5.19 -11.00 -10.29
CA ALA A 157 6.51 -11.49 -10.71
C ALA A 157 7.20 -12.34 -9.63
N SER A 158 6.83 -12.19 -8.36
CA SER A 158 7.39 -13.01 -7.27
C SER A 158 7.07 -14.50 -7.43
N VAL A 159 5.92 -14.82 -8.03
CA VAL A 159 5.46 -16.20 -8.25
C VAL A 159 6.41 -17.01 -9.10
N PRO A 160 6.76 -16.62 -10.34
CA PRO A 160 7.73 -17.35 -11.14
C PRO A 160 9.13 -17.33 -10.53
N LEU A 161 9.50 -16.30 -9.76
CA LEU A 161 10.78 -16.24 -9.06
C LEU A 161 10.88 -17.29 -7.94
N LEU A 162 9.82 -17.47 -7.17
CA LEU A 162 9.74 -18.53 -6.15
C LEU A 162 9.74 -19.93 -6.76
N ALA A 163 9.09 -20.10 -7.91
CA ALA A 163 9.14 -21.37 -8.65
C ALA A 163 10.56 -21.66 -9.14
N LEU A 164 11.27 -20.70 -9.73
CA LEU A 164 12.67 -20.82 -10.13
C LEU A 164 13.58 -21.15 -8.94
N LEU A 165 13.35 -20.52 -7.80
CA LEU A 165 14.10 -20.80 -6.57
C LEU A 165 13.92 -22.26 -6.14
N ALA A 166 12.70 -22.79 -6.21
CA ALA A 166 12.41 -24.18 -5.87
C ALA A 166 13.11 -25.19 -6.80
N ILE A 167 13.25 -24.86 -8.10
CA ILE A 167 14.01 -25.66 -9.07
C ILE A 167 15.51 -25.67 -8.71
N TRP A 168 16.07 -24.49 -8.44
CA TRP A 168 17.49 -24.38 -8.10
C TRP A 168 17.83 -25.07 -6.78
N ALA A 169 16.91 -25.05 -5.82
CA ALA A 169 17.06 -25.77 -4.55
C ALA A 169 17.20 -27.28 -4.70
N ARG A 170 16.67 -27.84 -5.79
CA ARG A 170 16.82 -29.30 -6.11
C ARG A 170 18.14 -29.65 -6.80
N GLY A 171 19.02 -28.66 -7.03
CA GLY A 171 20.30 -28.87 -7.70
C GLY A 171 20.17 -29.07 -9.22
N GLU A 172 19.00 -28.85 -9.78
CA GLU A 172 18.77 -28.95 -11.21
C GLU A 172 19.18 -27.66 -11.91
N SER A 173 20.01 -27.76 -12.96
CA SER A 173 20.22 -26.63 -13.85
C SER A 173 18.92 -26.38 -14.65
N PRO A 174 18.31 -25.21 -14.56
CA PRO A 174 17.03 -24.96 -15.20
C PRO A 174 17.20 -24.95 -16.72
N LYS A 175 16.88 -26.10 -17.36
CA LYS A 175 16.62 -26.07 -18.78
C LYS A 175 15.33 -25.27 -19.00
N ILE A 176 15.34 -24.39 -19.97
CA ILE A 176 14.18 -23.54 -20.31
C ILE A 176 12.90 -24.37 -20.46
N GLU A 177 13.01 -25.59 -20.97
CA GLU A 177 11.91 -26.55 -21.12
C GLU A 177 11.30 -26.97 -19.78
N HIS A 178 12.11 -27.22 -18.74
CA HIS A 178 11.63 -27.57 -17.41
C HIS A 178 10.97 -26.39 -16.73
N VAL A 179 11.53 -25.20 -16.86
CA VAL A 179 10.93 -23.96 -16.34
C VAL A 179 9.56 -23.70 -16.98
N LEU A 180 9.48 -23.84 -18.31
CA LEU A 180 8.20 -23.68 -19.03
C LEU A 180 7.18 -24.75 -18.63
N LEU A 181 7.62 -25.99 -18.44
CA LEU A 181 6.75 -27.11 -18.02
C LEU A 181 6.23 -26.91 -16.58
N GLU A 182 7.08 -26.44 -15.65
CA GLU A 182 6.66 -26.15 -14.28
C GLU A 182 5.75 -24.91 -14.23
N VAL A 183 6.07 -23.84 -14.93
CA VAL A 183 5.19 -22.67 -15.05
C VAL A 183 3.84 -23.06 -15.66
N PHE A 184 3.85 -23.89 -16.70
CA PHE A 184 2.62 -24.42 -17.30
C PHE A 184 1.86 -25.32 -16.33
N GLY A 185 2.56 -26.20 -15.60
CA GLY A 185 1.99 -27.06 -14.55
C GLY A 185 1.34 -26.25 -13.42
N VAL A 186 2.02 -25.18 -12.97
CA VAL A 186 1.50 -24.24 -11.99
C VAL A 186 0.26 -23.51 -12.52
N LEU A 187 0.27 -23.05 -13.77
CA LEU A 187 -0.89 -22.41 -14.41
C LEU A 187 -2.05 -23.40 -14.59
N LEU A 188 -1.77 -24.64 -14.94
CA LEU A 188 -2.78 -25.69 -15.06
C LEU A 188 -3.39 -26.05 -13.70
N LEU A 189 -2.54 -26.19 -12.67
CA LEU A 189 -2.98 -26.40 -11.29
C LEU A 189 -3.85 -25.23 -10.80
N PHE A 190 -3.44 -24.01 -11.11
CA PHE A 190 -4.22 -22.80 -10.82
C PHE A 190 -5.57 -22.81 -11.53
N ALA A 191 -5.61 -23.13 -12.82
CA ALA A 191 -6.85 -23.22 -13.58
C ALA A 191 -7.77 -24.33 -13.04
N ALA A 192 -7.23 -25.49 -12.70
CA ALA A 192 -7.96 -26.60 -12.10
C ALA A 192 -8.49 -26.24 -10.70
N ALA A 193 -7.66 -25.60 -9.86
CA ALA A 193 -8.06 -25.12 -8.56
C ALA A 193 -9.15 -24.02 -8.66
N ALA A 194 -9.03 -23.09 -9.61
CA ALA A 194 -10.03 -22.07 -9.89
C ALA A 194 -11.38 -22.65 -10.31
N LEU A 195 -11.36 -23.68 -11.13
CA LEU A 195 -12.56 -24.41 -11.56
C LEU A 195 -13.19 -25.22 -10.41
N ALA A 196 -12.37 -25.90 -9.61
CA ALA A 196 -12.82 -26.67 -8.46
C ALA A 196 -13.37 -25.77 -7.35
N SER A 197 -12.71 -24.63 -7.10
CA SER A 197 -13.10 -23.69 -6.03
C SER A 197 -14.48 -23.07 -6.27
N ARG A 198 -14.80 -22.72 -7.50
CA ARG A 198 -16.11 -22.13 -7.84
C ARG A 198 -17.29 -23.04 -7.45
N ARG A 199 -17.13 -24.35 -7.44
CA ARG A 199 -18.20 -25.28 -7.09
C ARG A 199 -18.10 -25.84 -5.68
N LEU A 200 -16.91 -26.28 -5.28
CA LEU A 200 -16.69 -26.98 -4.00
C LEU A 200 -16.55 -26.00 -2.82
N LEU A 201 -15.69 -25.00 -2.97
CA LEU A 201 -15.39 -24.05 -1.88
C LEU A 201 -16.53 -23.05 -1.64
N HIS A 202 -17.23 -22.56 -2.69
CA HIS A 202 -18.44 -21.77 -2.50
C HIS A 202 -19.53 -22.54 -1.76
N GLY A 203 -19.70 -23.84 -2.07
CA GLY A 203 -20.63 -24.71 -1.37
C GLY A 203 -20.25 -24.91 0.10
N LEU A 204 -18.98 -25.26 0.34
CA LEU A 204 -18.46 -25.54 1.69
C LEU A 204 -18.41 -24.29 2.57
N LEU A 205 -17.78 -23.21 2.10
CA LEU A 205 -17.68 -21.95 2.84
C LEU A 205 -19.07 -21.32 3.05
N GLY A 206 -19.92 -21.35 2.03
CA GLY A 206 -21.30 -20.87 2.15
C GLY A 206 -22.15 -21.69 3.13
N TRP A 207 -21.92 -23.01 3.22
CA TRP A 207 -22.60 -23.87 4.19
C TRP A 207 -22.12 -23.57 5.62
N VAL A 208 -20.80 -23.38 5.84
CA VAL A 208 -20.22 -23.01 7.15
C VAL A 208 -20.63 -21.61 7.55
N ALA A 209 -20.55 -20.63 6.64
CA ALA A 209 -20.94 -19.25 6.93
C ALA A 209 -22.41 -19.09 7.32
N ARG A 210 -23.32 -19.86 6.67
CA ARG A 210 -24.74 -19.84 7.00
C ARG A 210 -25.09 -20.46 8.36
N ARG A 211 -24.24 -21.30 8.91
CA ARG A 211 -24.44 -21.91 10.24
C ARG A 211 -23.95 -21.03 11.40
N GLY A 212 -23.29 -19.90 11.12
CA GLY A 212 -22.94 -18.86 12.09
C GLY A 212 -21.87 -19.22 13.12
N HIS A 213 -21.11 -20.31 12.93
CA HIS A 213 -20.01 -20.69 13.82
C HIS A 213 -18.68 -20.13 13.30
N GLU A 214 -18.22 -19.02 13.86
CA GLU A 214 -16.96 -18.36 13.48
C GLU A 214 -15.76 -19.32 13.60
N GLU A 215 -15.71 -20.14 14.66
CA GLU A 215 -14.65 -21.11 14.87
C GLU A 215 -14.56 -22.13 13.71
N SER A 216 -15.71 -22.63 13.24
CA SER A 216 -15.77 -23.57 12.12
C SER A 216 -15.26 -22.93 10.83
N PHE A 217 -15.55 -21.65 10.62
CA PHE A 217 -15.11 -20.92 9.46
C PHE A 217 -13.59 -20.74 9.47
N VAL A 218 -13.00 -20.39 10.62
CA VAL A 218 -11.54 -20.27 10.80
C VAL A 218 -10.85 -21.60 10.52
N LEU A 219 -11.34 -22.68 11.13
CA LEU A 219 -10.76 -24.03 10.96
C LEU A 219 -10.82 -24.50 9.50
N VAL A 220 -11.94 -24.30 8.82
CA VAL A 220 -12.09 -24.66 7.40
C VAL A 220 -11.15 -23.80 6.54
N SER A 221 -11.04 -22.51 6.83
CA SER A 221 -10.14 -21.62 6.11
C SER A 221 -8.67 -22.03 6.26
N LEU A 222 -8.23 -22.35 7.48
CA LEU A 222 -6.89 -22.88 7.74
C LEU A 222 -6.66 -24.22 7.05
N CYS A 223 -7.67 -25.10 7.09
CA CYS A 223 -7.62 -26.39 6.40
C CYS A 223 -7.41 -26.22 4.89
N VAL A 224 -8.10 -25.25 4.27
CA VAL A 224 -7.95 -24.94 2.84
C VAL A 224 -6.52 -24.47 2.53
N VAL A 225 -5.95 -23.59 3.35
CA VAL A 225 -4.57 -23.10 3.17
C VAL A 225 -3.58 -24.26 3.25
N VAL A 226 -3.67 -25.07 4.32
CA VAL A 226 -2.75 -26.21 4.53
C VAL A 226 -2.92 -27.28 3.46
N ALA A 227 -4.16 -27.58 3.05
CA ALA A 227 -4.43 -28.54 2.00
C ALA A 227 -3.89 -28.09 0.64
N ALA A 228 -4.02 -26.80 0.31
CA ALA A 228 -3.46 -26.25 -0.93
C ALA A 228 -1.93 -26.27 -0.92
N ALA A 229 -1.30 -25.92 0.21
CA ALA A 229 0.13 -26.00 0.41
C ALA A 229 0.64 -27.45 0.27
N ALA A 230 -0.04 -28.40 0.91
CA ALA A 230 0.30 -29.83 0.86
C ALA A 230 0.09 -30.42 -0.54
N ALA A 231 -0.99 -30.08 -1.23
CA ALA A 231 -1.26 -30.50 -2.60
C ALA A 231 -0.19 -29.99 -3.57
N ALA A 232 0.21 -28.73 -3.46
CA ALA A 232 1.30 -28.17 -4.25
C ALA A 232 2.63 -28.90 -3.98
N HIS A 233 2.95 -29.13 -2.72
CA HIS A 233 4.16 -29.86 -2.32
C HIS A 233 4.18 -31.29 -2.88
N ALA A 234 3.05 -31.99 -2.86
CA ALA A 234 2.92 -33.35 -3.39
C ALA A 234 3.18 -33.46 -4.90
N VAL A 235 2.92 -32.39 -5.67
CA VAL A 235 3.22 -32.33 -7.11
C VAL A 235 4.58 -31.67 -7.42
N GLY A 236 5.40 -31.45 -6.37
CA GLY A 236 6.75 -30.90 -6.53
C GLY A 236 6.84 -29.39 -6.60
N VAL A 237 5.73 -28.68 -6.36
CA VAL A 237 5.66 -27.21 -6.27
C VAL A 237 5.87 -26.76 -4.82
N SER A 238 6.39 -25.55 -4.60
CA SER A 238 6.55 -25.05 -3.22
C SER A 238 5.19 -24.89 -2.52
N ALA A 239 5.12 -25.26 -1.25
CA ALA A 239 3.93 -25.12 -0.40
C ALA A 239 3.44 -23.66 -0.38
N ALA A 240 4.37 -22.71 -0.33
CA ALA A 240 4.14 -21.28 -0.34
C ALA A 240 3.41 -20.81 -1.62
N LEU A 241 3.85 -21.30 -2.78
CA LEU A 241 3.21 -21.02 -4.07
C LEU A 241 1.80 -21.62 -4.16
N GLY A 242 1.61 -22.85 -3.65
CA GLY A 242 0.28 -23.46 -3.59
C GLY A 242 -0.70 -22.64 -2.75
N ALA A 243 -0.26 -22.19 -1.60
CA ALA A 243 -1.05 -21.32 -0.73
C ALA A 243 -1.40 -19.97 -1.42
N PHE A 244 -0.44 -19.33 -2.10
CA PHE A 244 -0.67 -18.12 -2.85
C PHE A 244 -1.74 -18.29 -3.94
N LEU A 245 -1.63 -19.35 -4.73
CA LEU A 245 -2.59 -19.65 -5.81
C LEU A 245 -4.02 -19.89 -5.25
N ALA A 246 -4.11 -20.63 -4.13
CA ALA A 246 -5.40 -20.81 -3.46
C ALA A 246 -5.97 -19.48 -2.95
N GLY A 247 -5.11 -18.60 -2.43
CA GLY A 247 -5.50 -17.24 -2.04
C GLY A 247 -6.07 -16.44 -3.21
N MET A 248 -5.40 -16.42 -4.36
CA MET A 248 -5.90 -15.71 -5.57
C MET A 248 -7.26 -16.24 -6.03
N VAL A 249 -7.45 -17.56 -5.99
CA VAL A 249 -8.73 -18.18 -6.38
C VAL A 249 -9.86 -17.77 -5.43
N LEU A 250 -9.58 -17.74 -4.11
CA LEU A 250 -10.55 -17.37 -3.09
C LEU A 250 -10.72 -15.85 -2.98
N GLY A 251 -9.77 -15.06 -3.45
CA GLY A 251 -9.85 -13.62 -3.54
C GLY A 251 -10.97 -13.10 -4.45
N GLU A 252 -11.43 -13.91 -5.41
CA GLU A 252 -12.60 -13.63 -6.27
C GLU A 252 -13.92 -14.08 -5.62
N SER A 253 -13.90 -14.63 -4.40
CA SER A 253 -15.10 -15.12 -3.72
C SER A 253 -15.71 -14.06 -2.81
N ASP A 254 -17.03 -14.15 -2.56
CA ASP A 254 -17.76 -13.30 -1.61
C ASP A 254 -17.23 -13.44 -0.17
N PHE A 255 -16.47 -14.51 0.11
CA PHE A 255 -15.90 -14.80 1.43
C PHE A 255 -14.51 -14.18 1.67
N ARG A 256 -13.95 -13.47 0.68
CA ARG A 256 -12.62 -12.85 0.74
C ARG A 256 -12.39 -12.05 2.03
N HIS A 257 -13.24 -11.07 2.29
CA HIS A 257 -13.10 -10.20 3.47
C HIS A 257 -13.29 -10.95 4.79
N HIS A 258 -14.16 -11.96 4.79
CA HIS A 258 -14.39 -12.78 5.95
C HIS A 258 -13.16 -13.65 6.27
N MET A 259 -12.58 -14.30 5.26
CA MET A 259 -11.34 -15.05 5.40
C MET A 259 -10.17 -14.15 5.82
N GLU A 260 -10.04 -12.98 5.20
CA GLU A 260 -9.01 -12.00 5.52
C GLU A 260 -9.05 -11.60 7.00
N SER A 261 -10.22 -11.22 7.51
CA SER A 261 -10.38 -10.78 8.90
C SER A 261 -10.04 -11.87 9.91
N HIS A 262 -10.43 -13.10 9.65
CA HIS A 262 -10.23 -14.23 10.56
C HIS A 262 -8.84 -14.86 10.49
N LEU A 263 -8.19 -14.87 9.32
CA LEU A 263 -6.84 -15.44 9.17
C LEU A 263 -5.72 -14.45 9.51
N ARG A 264 -6.01 -13.16 9.49
CA ARG A 264 -5.04 -12.10 9.77
C ARG A 264 -4.25 -12.29 11.07
N PRO A 265 -4.86 -12.61 12.22
CA PRO A 265 -4.11 -12.84 13.45
C PRO A 265 -3.11 -14.00 13.36
N PHE A 266 -3.48 -15.09 12.68
CA PHE A 266 -2.61 -16.25 12.47
C PHE A 266 -1.45 -15.91 11.55
N ARG A 267 -1.73 -15.18 10.45
CA ARG A 267 -0.69 -14.67 9.56
C ARG A 267 0.31 -13.80 10.33
N ASP A 268 -0.17 -12.85 11.12
CA ASP A 268 0.69 -11.88 11.80
C ASP A 268 1.62 -12.57 12.81
N VAL A 269 1.12 -13.57 13.56
CA VAL A 269 1.92 -14.34 14.50
C VAL A 269 2.92 -15.25 13.77
N LEU A 270 2.47 -16.02 12.79
CA LEU A 270 3.32 -17.01 12.11
C LEU A 270 4.33 -16.35 11.16
N SER A 271 3.97 -15.25 10.50
CA SER A 271 4.96 -14.46 9.77
C SER A 271 6.00 -13.83 10.71
N GLY A 272 5.61 -13.47 11.93
CA GLY A 272 6.54 -13.07 12.98
C GLY A 272 7.57 -14.17 13.28
N VAL A 273 7.14 -15.41 13.42
CA VAL A 273 8.04 -16.58 13.60
C VAL A 273 8.98 -16.73 12.40
N PHE A 274 8.49 -16.57 11.19
CA PHE A 274 9.32 -16.62 9.97
C PHE A 274 10.43 -15.55 10.00
N PHE A 275 10.10 -14.30 10.30
CA PHE A 275 11.11 -13.24 10.35
C PHE A 275 12.10 -13.42 11.51
N VAL A 276 11.65 -13.92 12.67
CA VAL A 276 12.57 -14.33 13.74
C VAL A 276 13.51 -15.43 13.24
N THR A 277 13.02 -16.43 12.53
CA THR A 277 13.83 -17.53 12.01
C THR A 277 14.89 -17.04 11.02
N ILE A 278 14.57 -16.06 10.17
CA ILE A 278 15.58 -15.38 9.33
C ILE A 278 16.60 -14.66 10.22
N GLY A 279 16.14 -13.93 11.23
CA GLY A 279 17.02 -13.23 12.16
C GLY A 279 18.01 -14.13 12.89
N LEU A 280 17.56 -15.35 13.31
CA LEU A 280 18.42 -16.36 13.94
C LEU A 280 19.59 -16.84 13.06
N GLN A 281 19.45 -16.74 11.74
CA GLN A 281 20.47 -17.15 10.77
C GLN A 281 21.45 -16.04 10.43
N LEU A 282 21.18 -14.80 10.85
CA LEU A 282 22.09 -13.69 10.65
C LEU A 282 23.26 -13.75 11.64
N ASP A 283 24.47 -13.72 11.11
CA ASP A 283 25.69 -13.67 11.92
C ASP A 283 26.13 -12.22 12.12
N ALA A 284 25.94 -11.71 13.34
CA ALA A 284 26.30 -10.34 13.70
C ALA A 284 27.81 -10.07 13.50
N ALA A 285 28.68 -11.07 13.76
CA ALA A 285 30.11 -10.92 13.59
C ALA A 285 30.49 -10.78 12.10
N GLN A 286 29.88 -11.59 11.23
CA GLN A 286 30.05 -11.49 9.78
C GLN A 286 29.57 -10.14 9.23
N ILE A 287 28.43 -9.66 9.70
CA ILE A 287 27.85 -8.37 9.28
C ILE A 287 28.80 -7.22 9.69
N LEU A 288 29.28 -7.24 10.92
CA LEU A 288 30.21 -6.22 11.45
C LEU A 288 31.59 -6.27 10.76
N SER A 289 31.99 -7.41 10.22
CA SER A 289 33.25 -7.56 9.46
C SER A 289 33.17 -7.02 8.02
N ALA A 290 31.95 -6.82 7.48
CA ALA A 290 31.72 -6.38 6.09
C ALA A 290 30.83 -5.12 5.96
N PRO A 291 31.11 -4.03 6.71
CA PRO A 291 30.24 -2.84 6.71
C PRO A 291 30.17 -2.15 5.35
N LEU A 292 31.23 -2.23 4.55
CA LEU A 292 31.27 -1.67 3.20
C LEU A 292 30.31 -2.41 2.25
N ALA A 293 30.15 -3.74 2.40
CA ALA A 293 29.22 -4.50 1.60
C ALA A 293 27.77 -4.13 1.95
N VAL A 294 27.45 -3.96 3.24
CA VAL A 294 26.13 -3.47 3.68
C VAL A 294 25.87 -2.06 3.12
N LEU A 295 26.84 -1.17 3.21
CA LEU A 295 26.73 0.19 2.68
C LEU A 295 26.53 0.19 1.15
N ALA A 296 27.31 -0.63 0.42
CA ALA A 296 27.17 -0.77 -1.02
C ALA A 296 25.76 -1.22 -1.42
N TRP A 297 25.20 -2.24 -0.75
CA TRP A 297 23.83 -2.67 -0.96
C TRP A 297 22.82 -1.59 -0.59
N LEU A 298 23.03 -0.85 0.49
CA LEU A 298 22.13 0.25 0.88
C LEU A 298 22.11 1.36 -0.19
N VAL A 299 23.27 1.69 -0.77
CA VAL A 299 23.37 2.62 -1.91
C VAL A 299 22.62 2.08 -3.13
N VAL A 300 22.71 0.80 -3.41
CA VAL A 300 21.96 0.17 -4.51
C VAL A 300 20.46 0.21 -4.24
N LEU A 301 20.03 -0.21 -3.05
CA LEU A 301 18.61 -0.35 -2.70
C LEU A 301 17.87 0.97 -2.50
N VAL A 302 18.60 2.08 -2.22
CA VAL A 302 17.97 3.38 -2.01
C VAL A 302 18.30 4.35 -3.15
N PRO A 303 19.41 5.05 -3.22
CA PRO A 303 19.59 6.10 -4.24
C PRO A 303 19.66 5.57 -5.68
N VAL A 304 20.35 4.44 -5.92
CA VAL A 304 20.45 3.88 -7.28
C VAL A 304 19.07 3.38 -7.74
N LYS A 305 18.36 2.66 -6.88
CA LYS A 305 17.01 2.17 -7.20
C LYS A 305 16.01 3.31 -7.40
N ILE A 306 16.04 4.36 -6.57
CA ILE A 306 15.23 5.57 -6.78
C ILE A 306 15.48 6.14 -8.17
N LEU A 307 16.74 6.31 -8.57
CA LEU A 307 17.10 6.83 -9.87
C LEU A 307 16.58 5.94 -11.01
N LEU A 308 16.86 4.64 -10.95
CA LEU A 308 16.43 3.67 -11.98
C LEU A 308 14.91 3.59 -12.10
N ASN A 309 14.19 3.56 -10.97
CA ASN A 309 12.74 3.61 -10.93
C ASN A 309 12.21 4.90 -11.60
N THR A 310 12.80 6.05 -11.27
CA THR A 310 12.41 7.34 -11.85
C THR A 310 12.61 7.35 -13.36
N LEU A 311 13.75 6.86 -13.84
CA LEU A 311 14.05 6.78 -15.28
C LEU A 311 13.07 5.85 -16.00
N ALA A 312 12.78 4.67 -15.44
CA ALA A 312 11.81 3.72 -15.99
C ALA A 312 10.42 4.36 -16.11
N LEU A 313 9.97 5.02 -15.05
CA LEU A 313 8.65 5.63 -15.00
C LEU A 313 8.52 6.88 -15.88
N ARG A 314 9.61 7.58 -16.14
CA ARG A 314 9.65 8.65 -17.16
C ARG A 314 9.31 8.11 -18.55
N ALA A 315 9.70 6.89 -18.88
CA ALA A 315 9.36 6.24 -20.16
C ALA A 315 7.86 5.95 -20.30
N THR A 316 7.10 5.90 -19.19
CA THR A 316 5.63 5.76 -19.21
C THR A 316 4.88 7.09 -19.40
N ARG A 317 5.56 8.17 -19.75
CA ARG A 317 5.03 9.54 -19.92
C ARG A 317 4.54 10.19 -18.61
N LEU A 318 4.95 9.69 -17.46
CA LEU A 318 4.76 10.39 -16.18
C LEU A 318 5.53 11.72 -16.18
N SER A 319 4.96 12.71 -15.51
CA SER A 319 5.66 13.98 -15.27
C SER A 319 6.97 13.73 -14.49
N ALA A 320 7.98 14.61 -14.64
CA ALA A 320 9.24 14.44 -13.90
C ALA A 320 9.00 14.38 -12.39
N LEU A 321 8.11 15.24 -11.89
CA LEU A 321 7.76 15.28 -10.48
C LEU A 321 7.09 14.00 -10.00
N ASP A 322 6.10 13.49 -10.75
CA ASP A 322 5.40 12.26 -10.38
C ASP A 322 6.31 11.03 -10.51
N ALA A 323 7.21 11.00 -11.50
CA ALA A 323 8.20 9.94 -11.63
C ALA A 323 9.18 9.92 -10.45
N TRP A 324 9.67 11.09 -10.00
CA TRP A 324 10.50 11.18 -8.80
C TRP A 324 9.73 10.77 -7.53
N ARG A 325 8.47 11.23 -7.35
CA ARG A 325 7.62 10.81 -6.23
C ARG A 325 7.45 9.29 -6.18
N THR A 326 7.12 8.69 -7.32
CA THR A 326 6.96 7.23 -7.42
C THR A 326 8.30 6.51 -7.20
N GLY A 327 9.40 7.02 -7.81
CA GLY A 327 10.73 6.44 -7.66
C GLY A 327 11.21 6.43 -6.21
N ILE A 328 10.97 7.51 -5.48
CA ILE A 328 11.31 7.63 -4.05
C ILE A 328 10.42 6.68 -3.22
N ALA A 329 9.11 6.63 -3.51
CA ALA A 329 8.19 5.72 -2.82
C ALA A 329 8.59 4.25 -3.00
N LEU A 330 9.18 3.87 -4.13
CA LEU A 330 9.64 2.51 -4.44
C LEU A 330 11.14 2.28 -4.11
N GLY A 331 11.84 3.27 -3.57
CA GLY A 331 13.28 3.24 -3.34
C GLY A 331 13.69 2.56 -2.03
N HIS A 332 13.21 1.34 -1.80
CA HIS A 332 13.56 0.51 -0.65
C HIS A 332 13.32 -0.96 -0.98
N GLY A 333 13.76 -1.88 -0.12
CA GLY A 333 13.49 -3.30 -0.25
C GLY A 333 12.05 -3.67 0.09
N GLY A 334 11.69 -4.93 -0.17
CA GLY A 334 10.36 -5.46 0.10
C GLY A 334 10.38 -6.76 0.90
N GLU A 335 9.22 -7.12 1.43
CA GLU A 335 8.98 -8.37 2.15
C GLU A 335 9.25 -9.61 1.29
N PHE A 336 8.94 -9.57 0.00
CA PHE A 336 9.25 -10.65 -0.93
C PHE A 336 10.75 -10.83 -1.16
N ALA A 337 11.52 -9.74 -1.18
CA ALA A 337 12.98 -9.83 -1.24
C ALA A 337 13.55 -10.49 0.02
N LEU A 338 13.01 -10.17 1.21
CA LEU A 338 13.40 -10.82 2.46
C LEU A 338 13.02 -12.30 2.46
N LEU A 339 11.81 -12.64 1.98
CA LEU A 339 11.37 -14.02 1.83
C LEU A 339 12.30 -14.81 0.89
N LEU A 340 12.58 -14.26 -0.30
CA LEU A 340 13.43 -14.89 -1.31
C LEU A 340 14.83 -15.13 -0.76
N LEU A 341 15.47 -14.10 -0.20
CA LEU A 341 16.84 -14.20 0.34
C LEU A 341 16.90 -15.02 1.62
N GLY A 342 15.87 -14.97 2.46
CA GLY A 342 15.75 -15.83 3.64
C GLY A 342 15.71 -17.31 3.26
N THR A 343 14.92 -17.68 2.24
CA THR A 343 14.86 -19.04 1.71
C THR A 343 16.20 -19.45 1.08
N VAL A 344 16.84 -18.55 0.32
CA VAL A 344 18.19 -18.78 -0.26
C VAL A 344 19.23 -19.06 0.83
N LEU A 345 19.16 -18.33 1.94
CA LEU A 345 20.05 -18.51 3.08
C LEU A 345 19.78 -19.84 3.81
N GLN A 346 18.51 -20.16 4.05
CA GLN A 346 18.10 -21.43 4.70
C GLN A 346 18.50 -22.67 3.90
N GLN A 347 18.41 -22.59 2.57
CA GLN A 347 18.75 -23.69 1.67
C GLN A 347 20.23 -23.71 1.25
N HIS A 348 21.04 -22.78 1.78
CA HIS A 348 22.48 -22.66 1.47
C HIS A 348 22.79 -22.54 -0.04
N LEU A 349 21.90 -21.93 -0.83
CA LEU A 349 22.05 -21.81 -2.29
C LEU A 349 23.10 -20.77 -2.69
N ILE A 350 23.32 -19.77 -1.86
CA ILE A 350 24.34 -18.74 -2.03
C ILE A 350 25.11 -18.61 -0.70
N PRO A 351 26.42 -18.41 -0.73
CA PRO A 351 27.21 -18.23 0.49
C PRO A 351 26.63 -17.12 1.39
N ALA A 352 26.57 -17.38 2.69
CA ALA A 352 26.04 -16.44 3.68
C ALA A 352 26.76 -15.08 3.65
N THR A 353 28.05 -15.08 3.36
CA THR A 353 28.89 -13.88 3.21
C THR A 353 28.39 -12.92 2.12
N VAL A 354 27.66 -13.44 1.12
CA VAL A 354 27.10 -12.64 0.01
C VAL A 354 25.67 -12.19 0.35
N VAL A 355 24.85 -13.09 0.93
CA VAL A 355 23.42 -12.84 1.18
C VAL A 355 23.19 -11.95 2.40
N GLN A 356 23.92 -12.17 3.48
CA GLN A 356 23.69 -11.46 4.75
C GLN A 356 23.86 -9.94 4.66
N PRO A 357 24.89 -9.38 4.00
CA PRO A 357 24.98 -7.93 3.84
C PRO A 357 23.80 -7.33 3.10
N MET A 358 23.27 -8.03 2.08
CA MET A 358 22.08 -7.58 1.36
C MET A 358 20.80 -7.66 2.22
N LEU A 359 20.63 -8.73 3.01
CA LEU A 359 19.50 -8.85 3.95
C LEU A 359 19.49 -7.69 4.96
N VAL A 360 20.64 -7.36 5.53
CA VAL A 360 20.75 -6.23 6.46
C VAL A 360 20.45 -4.91 5.76
N ALA A 361 20.98 -4.69 4.57
CA ALA A 361 20.69 -3.49 3.79
C ALA A 361 19.19 -3.38 3.41
N LEU A 362 18.53 -4.50 3.08
CA LEU A 362 17.08 -4.54 2.86
C LEU A 362 16.32 -4.06 4.10
N VAL A 363 16.65 -4.61 5.27
CA VAL A 363 16.03 -4.24 6.56
C VAL A 363 16.24 -2.74 6.84
N LEU A 364 17.46 -2.24 6.69
CA LEU A 364 17.76 -0.83 6.88
C LEU A 364 17.02 0.07 5.88
N SER A 365 16.94 -0.34 4.61
CA SER A 365 16.20 0.40 3.58
C SER A 365 14.69 0.46 3.88
N MET A 366 14.11 -0.63 4.39
CA MET A 366 12.71 -0.68 4.81
C MET A 366 12.46 0.19 6.06
N ALA A 367 13.42 0.26 6.99
CA ALA A 367 13.35 1.15 8.15
C ALA A 367 13.38 2.63 7.75
N LEU A 368 14.12 2.96 6.68
CA LEU A 368 14.20 4.32 6.11
C LEU A 368 12.95 4.68 5.27
N ALA A 369 12.23 3.69 4.75
CA ALA A 369 11.14 3.90 3.80
C ALA A 369 10.03 4.83 4.32
N PRO A 370 9.52 4.73 5.57
CA PRO A 370 8.52 5.67 6.08
C PRO A 370 8.98 7.13 6.03
N LEU A 371 10.25 7.38 6.30
CA LEU A 371 10.84 8.71 6.23
C LEU A 371 10.93 9.21 4.78
N LEU A 372 11.39 8.37 3.86
CA LEU A 372 11.48 8.68 2.44
C LEU A 372 10.11 8.97 1.84
N ILE A 373 9.12 8.10 2.11
CA ILE A 373 7.75 8.24 1.59
C ILE A 373 7.05 9.46 2.21
N ARG A 374 7.30 9.75 3.48
CA ARG A 374 6.73 10.94 4.12
C ARG A 374 7.23 12.25 3.50
N HIS A 375 8.48 12.28 3.06
CA HIS A 375 9.12 13.49 2.52
C HIS A 375 9.32 13.43 1.00
N HIS A 376 8.70 12.46 0.32
CA HIS A 376 8.89 12.24 -1.11
C HIS A 376 8.57 13.48 -1.96
N ASP A 377 7.60 14.29 -1.57
CA ASP A 377 7.21 15.50 -2.29
C ASP A 377 8.32 16.58 -2.24
N VAL A 378 8.90 16.80 -1.08
CA VAL A 378 10.00 17.76 -0.91
C VAL A 378 11.25 17.31 -1.68
N LEU A 379 11.60 16.02 -1.54
CA LEU A 379 12.73 15.42 -2.25
C LEU A 379 12.53 15.45 -3.77
N ALA A 380 11.34 15.08 -4.24
CA ALA A 380 11.01 15.09 -5.66
C ALA A 380 11.07 16.49 -6.27
N ARG A 381 10.57 17.51 -5.58
CA ARG A 381 10.70 18.91 -6.03
C ARG A 381 12.15 19.38 -6.09
N PHE A 382 12.94 19.01 -5.11
CA PHE A 382 14.38 19.34 -5.11
C PHE A 382 15.08 18.67 -6.30
N LEU A 383 14.89 17.37 -6.51
CA LEU A 383 15.51 16.60 -7.59
C LEU A 383 14.98 16.98 -8.98
N SER A 384 13.71 17.37 -9.10
CA SER A 384 13.14 17.81 -10.38
C SER A 384 13.61 19.20 -10.81
N ARG A 385 13.95 20.11 -9.87
CA ARG A 385 14.45 21.46 -10.18
C ARG A 385 15.84 21.44 -10.82
N THR A 386 16.65 20.43 -10.55
CA THR A 386 17.97 20.28 -11.19
C THR A 386 17.89 19.94 -12.68
N GLY A 387 16.71 19.62 -13.21
CA GLY A 387 16.47 19.22 -14.60
C GLY A 387 15.94 20.30 -15.54
N GLY A 388 15.76 21.55 -15.11
CA GLY A 388 15.54 22.74 -15.98
C GLY A 388 14.40 22.72 -16.99
N VAL A 389 13.50 21.73 -16.97
CA VAL A 389 12.40 21.61 -17.93
C VAL A 389 11.13 22.23 -17.33
N ILE A 390 10.77 23.40 -17.80
CA ILE A 390 9.41 23.93 -17.66
C ILE A 390 8.49 22.90 -18.31
N GLN A 391 7.69 22.19 -17.50
CA GLN A 391 6.75 21.22 -18.05
C GLN A 391 5.66 21.96 -18.83
N PRO A 392 5.39 21.58 -20.07
CA PRO A 392 4.22 22.08 -20.76
C PRO A 392 2.96 21.68 -19.96
N PRO A 393 1.91 22.52 -19.96
CA PRO A 393 0.64 22.17 -19.32
C PRO A 393 0.16 20.81 -19.84
N GLN A 394 -0.31 19.96 -18.96
CA GLN A 394 -0.78 18.63 -19.36
C GLN A 394 -2.05 18.77 -20.20
N ALA A 395 -2.31 17.83 -21.10
CA ALA A 395 -3.49 17.86 -21.96
C ALA A 395 -4.80 18.06 -21.19
N GLU A 396 -4.89 17.52 -19.96
CA GLU A 396 -6.02 17.72 -19.05
C GLU A 396 -6.16 19.18 -18.56
N GLU A 397 -5.04 19.81 -18.21
CA GLU A 397 -5.04 21.22 -17.75
C GLU A 397 -5.41 22.18 -18.90
N VAL A 398 -4.96 21.86 -20.12
CA VAL A 398 -5.35 22.60 -21.33
C VAL A 398 -6.85 22.42 -21.62
N GLU A 399 -7.36 21.20 -21.48
CA GLU A 399 -8.78 20.89 -21.68
C GLU A 399 -9.65 21.59 -20.61
N ILE A 400 -9.25 21.50 -19.33
CA ILE A 400 -9.93 22.20 -18.23
C ILE A 400 -9.92 23.70 -18.51
N ALA A 401 -8.77 24.29 -18.79
CA ALA A 401 -8.65 25.74 -19.05
C ALA A 401 -9.52 26.19 -20.25
N ALA A 402 -9.57 25.42 -21.33
CA ALA A 402 -10.38 25.73 -22.50
C ALA A 402 -11.89 25.74 -22.19
N GLN A 403 -12.34 24.81 -21.33
CA GLN A 403 -13.75 24.70 -20.97
C GLN A 403 -14.17 25.63 -19.82
N THR A 404 -13.21 26.04 -18.97
CA THR A 404 -13.47 26.88 -17.79
C THR A 404 -13.33 28.37 -18.05
N THR A 405 -12.87 28.80 -19.24
CA THR A 405 -12.77 30.21 -19.64
C THR A 405 -14.07 31.02 -19.47
N ARG A 406 -15.21 30.36 -19.45
CA ARG A 406 -16.54 30.96 -19.28
C ARG A 406 -16.96 31.13 -17.82
N TYR A 407 -16.25 30.47 -16.88
CA TYR A 407 -16.61 30.50 -15.47
C TYR A 407 -15.96 31.70 -14.79
N ARG A 408 -16.78 32.62 -14.33
CA ARG A 408 -16.37 33.74 -13.49
C ARG A 408 -17.25 33.77 -12.26
N ASP A 409 -16.70 34.12 -11.12
CA ASP A 409 -17.41 34.19 -9.84
C ASP A 409 -18.11 32.87 -9.46
N HIS A 410 -17.47 31.75 -9.78
CA HIS A 410 -17.99 30.42 -9.63
C HIS A 410 -17.43 29.71 -8.40
N VAL A 411 -18.05 28.59 -8.02
CA VAL A 411 -17.59 27.71 -6.94
C VAL A 411 -16.79 26.54 -7.53
N ILE A 412 -15.59 26.30 -7.00
CA ILE A 412 -14.81 25.10 -7.32
C ILE A 412 -15.06 24.07 -6.21
N VAL A 413 -15.64 22.92 -6.55
CA VAL A 413 -15.83 21.80 -5.63
C VAL A 413 -14.77 20.74 -5.94
N CYS A 414 -13.90 20.46 -4.96
CA CYS A 414 -12.82 19.47 -5.11
C CYS A 414 -13.25 18.16 -4.47
N GLY A 415 -13.43 17.12 -5.30
CA GLY A 415 -13.89 15.78 -4.96
C GLY A 415 -15.35 15.54 -5.39
N ALA A 416 -15.60 14.48 -6.17
CA ALA A 416 -16.93 14.03 -6.62
C ALA A 416 -17.40 12.77 -5.85
N GLY A 417 -17.01 12.65 -4.58
CA GLY A 417 -17.44 11.57 -3.69
C GLY A 417 -18.81 11.81 -3.05
N GLU A 418 -19.07 11.09 -1.94
CA GLU A 418 -20.34 11.08 -1.19
C GLU A 418 -20.86 12.47 -0.76
N LEU A 419 -19.97 13.44 -0.57
CA LEU A 419 -20.34 14.80 -0.21
C LEU A 419 -20.31 15.75 -1.41
N GLY A 420 -19.30 15.65 -2.28
CA GLY A 420 -19.09 16.62 -3.35
C GLY A 420 -20.15 16.53 -4.46
N LEU A 421 -20.57 15.33 -4.82
CA LEU A 421 -21.61 15.15 -5.84
C LEU A 421 -22.97 15.71 -5.39
N PRO A 422 -23.49 15.41 -4.18
CA PRO A 422 -24.71 16.03 -3.68
C PRO A 422 -24.61 17.56 -3.54
N VAL A 423 -23.46 18.08 -3.09
CA VAL A 423 -23.24 19.54 -3.02
C VAL A 423 -23.35 20.15 -4.42
N SER A 424 -22.72 19.55 -5.43
CA SER A 424 -22.83 20.01 -6.82
C SER A 424 -24.27 19.99 -7.32
N GLU A 425 -25.02 18.95 -7.01
CA GLU A 425 -26.41 18.84 -7.42
C GLU A 425 -27.28 19.95 -6.81
N ILE A 426 -27.10 20.22 -5.52
CA ILE A 426 -27.80 21.31 -4.83
C ILE A 426 -27.42 22.68 -5.43
N LEU A 427 -26.12 22.92 -5.69
CA LEU A 427 -25.66 24.17 -6.31
C LEU A 427 -26.26 24.35 -7.72
N ARG A 428 -26.37 23.27 -8.49
CA ARG A 428 -27.00 23.26 -9.82
C ARG A 428 -28.47 23.64 -9.74
N HIS A 429 -29.21 23.05 -8.81
CA HIS A 429 -30.62 23.38 -8.60
C HIS A 429 -30.83 24.83 -8.09
N ALA A 430 -29.87 25.34 -7.33
CA ALA A 430 -29.88 26.73 -6.88
C ALA A 430 -29.42 27.73 -7.97
N GLY A 431 -29.03 27.27 -9.16
CA GLY A 431 -28.54 28.15 -10.24
C GLY A 431 -27.17 28.75 -9.97
N VAL A 432 -26.41 28.21 -9.03
CA VAL A 432 -25.06 28.69 -8.70
C VAL A 432 -24.04 28.11 -9.70
N ALA A 433 -23.30 29.02 -10.34
CA ALA A 433 -22.21 28.59 -11.24
C ALA A 433 -21.13 27.86 -10.45
N HIS A 434 -20.86 26.60 -10.82
CA HIS A 434 -19.87 25.77 -10.13
C HIS A 434 -19.28 24.73 -11.08
N LEU A 435 -18.17 24.16 -10.66
CA LEU A 435 -17.55 23.01 -11.33
C LEU A 435 -16.98 22.04 -10.27
N LEU A 436 -16.88 20.76 -10.64
CA LEU A 436 -16.22 19.72 -9.83
C LEU A 436 -14.88 19.36 -10.43
N LEU A 437 -13.87 19.18 -9.56
CA LEU A 437 -12.60 18.55 -9.89
C LEU A 437 -12.52 17.17 -9.22
N GLU A 438 -12.27 16.11 -9.96
CA GLU A 438 -12.09 14.75 -9.44
C GLU A 438 -10.91 14.07 -10.14
N ALA A 439 -10.06 13.42 -9.35
CA ALA A 439 -8.88 12.70 -9.85
C ALA A 439 -9.18 11.24 -10.26
N ASP A 440 -10.27 10.68 -9.78
CA ASP A 440 -10.70 9.32 -10.07
C ASP A 440 -11.59 9.28 -11.32
N ALA A 441 -11.12 8.63 -12.38
CA ALA A 441 -11.83 8.56 -13.65
C ALA A 441 -13.21 7.88 -13.55
N GLN A 442 -13.37 6.88 -12.66
CA GLN A 442 -14.67 6.21 -12.46
C GLN A 442 -15.67 7.15 -11.81
N LYS A 443 -15.25 7.93 -10.82
CA LYS A 443 -16.08 8.95 -10.19
C LYS A 443 -16.41 10.08 -11.14
N VAL A 444 -15.48 10.46 -12.02
CA VAL A 444 -15.75 11.44 -13.09
C VAL A 444 -16.84 10.94 -14.02
N GLU A 445 -16.77 9.68 -14.47
CA GLU A 445 -17.81 9.10 -15.33
C GLU A 445 -19.17 9.02 -14.61
N ALA A 446 -19.19 8.57 -13.37
CA ALA A 446 -20.41 8.52 -12.56
C ALA A 446 -21.03 9.92 -12.35
N ALA A 447 -20.21 10.93 -12.02
CA ALA A 447 -20.66 12.30 -11.83
C ALA A 447 -21.16 12.92 -13.16
N ARG A 448 -20.50 12.60 -14.28
CA ARG A 448 -20.92 13.04 -15.62
C ARG A 448 -22.25 12.43 -16.03
N ALA A 449 -22.43 11.13 -15.73
CA ALA A 449 -23.71 10.44 -15.96
C ALA A 449 -24.85 11.03 -15.13
N ALA A 450 -24.55 11.56 -13.92
CA ALA A 450 -25.48 12.30 -13.08
C ALA A 450 -25.73 13.76 -13.54
N GLY A 451 -25.09 14.20 -14.64
CA GLY A 451 -25.25 15.55 -15.17
C GLY A 451 -24.49 16.64 -14.41
N ALA A 452 -23.49 16.28 -13.60
CA ALA A 452 -22.66 17.24 -12.90
C ALA A 452 -21.58 17.85 -13.82
N PRO A 453 -21.23 19.13 -13.67
CA PRO A 453 -20.15 19.78 -14.42
C PRO A 453 -18.79 19.36 -13.86
N VAL A 454 -18.38 18.11 -14.15
CA VAL A 454 -17.19 17.49 -13.60
C VAL A 454 -16.05 17.45 -14.61
N PHE A 455 -14.86 17.80 -14.13
CA PHE A 455 -13.61 17.75 -14.86
C PHE A 455 -12.66 16.76 -14.21
N HIS A 456 -11.99 15.96 -15.05
CA HIS A 456 -10.93 15.07 -14.56
C HIS A 456 -9.69 15.91 -14.25
N GLY A 457 -9.26 15.92 -12.98
CA GLY A 457 -8.09 16.67 -12.56
C GLY A 457 -7.79 16.51 -11.08
N ASP A 458 -6.50 16.52 -10.75
CA ASP A 458 -6.02 16.41 -9.37
C ASP A 458 -5.92 17.81 -8.73
N ALA A 459 -6.85 18.13 -7.84
CA ALA A 459 -6.88 19.39 -7.11
C ALA A 459 -5.65 19.61 -6.19
N SER A 460 -4.84 18.59 -5.92
CA SER A 460 -3.57 18.75 -5.20
C SER A 460 -2.49 19.44 -6.06
N ARG A 461 -2.74 19.55 -7.36
CA ARG A 461 -1.85 20.23 -8.30
C ARG A 461 -2.30 21.70 -8.46
N PRO A 462 -1.40 22.64 -8.16
CA PRO A 462 -1.72 24.05 -8.30
C PRO A 462 -2.13 24.48 -9.72
N ASP A 463 -1.51 23.85 -10.75
CA ASP A 463 -1.80 24.16 -12.15
C ASP A 463 -3.21 23.72 -12.56
N THR A 464 -3.68 22.58 -12.02
CA THR A 464 -5.08 22.11 -12.19
C THR A 464 -6.08 23.09 -11.59
N LEU A 465 -5.80 23.64 -10.39
CA LEU A 465 -6.65 24.65 -9.76
C LEU A 465 -6.65 25.96 -10.54
N LEU A 466 -5.50 26.37 -11.09
CA LEU A 466 -5.40 27.54 -11.95
C LEU A 466 -6.17 27.31 -13.26
N ALA A 467 -6.05 26.14 -13.87
CA ALA A 467 -6.83 25.76 -15.05
C ALA A 467 -8.34 25.76 -14.77
N ALA A 468 -8.75 25.36 -13.57
CA ALA A 468 -10.14 25.42 -13.10
C ALA A 468 -10.63 26.85 -12.78
N GLY A 469 -9.83 27.87 -13.05
CA GLY A 469 -10.18 29.26 -12.86
C GLY A 469 -10.09 29.75 -11.40
N LEU A 470 -9.19 29.20 -10.58
CA LEU A 470 -8.97 29.62 -9.19
C LEU A 470 -8.83 31.14 -9.04
N THR A 471 -8.20 31.82 -10.02
CA THR A 471 -8.01 33.28 -10.04
C THR A 471 -9.33 34.05 -10.06
N HIS A 472 -10.39 33.48 -10.62
CA HIS A 472 -11.69 34.09 -10.81
C HIS A 472 -12.82 33.43 -10.00
N ALA A 473 -12.48 32.37 -9.23
CA ALA A 473 -13.44 31.65 -8.42
C ALA A 473 -13.87 32.50 -7.22
N HIS A 474 -15.14 32.41 -6.82
CA HIS A 474 -15.68 33.04 -5.62
C HIS A 474 -15.32 32.28 -4.35
N LEU A 475 -15.34 30.96 -4.43
CA LEU A 475 -15.27 30.05 -3.30
C LEU A 475 -14.68 28.72 -3.74
N VAL A 476 -13.92 28.07 -2.86
CA VAL A 476 -13.48 26.68 -3.05
C VAL A 476 -14.01 25.81 -1.92
N VAL A 477 -14.49 24.61 -2.27
CA VAL A 477 -15.00 23.61 -1.33
C VAL A 477 -14.16 22.35 -1.44
N LEU A 478 -13.49 21.94 -0.36
CA LEU A 478 -12.75 20.68 -0.29
C LEU A 478 -13.59 19.62 0.40
N THR A 479 -13.97 18.57 -0.31
CA THR A 479 -14.83 17.49 0.18
C THR A 479 -14.08 16.19 0.48
N PHE A 480 -12.75 16.25 0.56
CA PHE A 480 -11.90 15.08 0.78
C PHE A 480 -12.07 14.47 2.17
N ALA A 481 -12.02 13.13 2.22
CA ALA A 481 -12.07 12.39 3.48
C ALA A 481 -10.78 12.52 4.31
N HIS A 482 -9.63 12.77 3.66
CA HIS A 482 -8.30 12.81 4.28
C HIS A 482 -7.86 14.23 4.62
N ALA A 483 -7.76 14.51 5.91
CA ALA A 483 -7.43 15.85 6.43
C ALA A 483 -6.05 16.36 5.96
N GLN A 484 -5.05 15.51 5.84
CA GLN A 484 -3.72 15.92 5.40
C GLN A 484 -3.68 16.34 3.92
N GLN A 485 -4.45 15.67 3.06
CA GLN A 485 -4.60 16.05 1.67
C GLN A 485 -5.30 17.42 1.56
N ALA A 486 -6.41 17.56 2.28
CA ALA A 486 -7.15 18.82 2.33
C ALA A 486 -6.28 19.98 2.85
N LEU A 487 -5.43 19.74 3.87
CA LEU A 487 -4.51 20.75 4.42
C LEU A 487 -3.48 21.21 3.38
N ARG A 488 -2.86 20.28 2.65
CA ARG A 488 -1.90 20.62 1.58
C ARG A 488 -2.55 21.45 0.47
N ILE A 489 -3.76 21.06 0.05
CA ILE A 489 -4.50 21.80 -0.98
C ILE A 489 -4.89 23.20 -0.46
N ALA A 490 -5.36 23.28 0.77
CA ALA A 490 -5.70 24.56 1.41
C ALA A 490 -4.50 25.51 1.50
N GLN A 491 -3.32 24.99 1.87
CA GLN A 491 -2.07 25.75 1.88
C GLN A 491 -1.67 26.23 0.47
N ALA A 492 -1.73 25.36 -0.53
CA ALA A 492 -1.42 25.70 -1.92
C ALA A 492 -2.38 26.75 -2.51
N ILE A 493 -3.65 26.72 -2.10
CA ILE A 493 -4.65 27.75 -2.45
C ILE A 493 -4.34 29.07 -1.74
N ALA A 494 -4.07 29.02 -0.43
CA ALA A 494 -3.77 30.22 0.37
C ALA A 494 -2.50 30.95 -0.11
N GLU A 495 -1.48 30.22 -0.57
CA GLU A 495 -0.27 30.81 -1.16
C GLU A 495 -0.56 31.60 -2.46
N ARG A 496 -1.54 31.16 -3.27
CA ARG A 496 -1.84 31.76 -4.57
C ARG A 496 -2.95 32.80 -4.52
N ARG A 497 -3.91 32.59 -3.66
CA ARG A 497 -5.06 33.48 -3.49
C ARG A 497 -5.45 33.57 -2.01
N PRO A 498 -4.69 34.36 -1.21
CA PRO A 498 -4.89 34.46 0.25
C PRO A 498 -6.31 34.93 0.67
N ALA A 499 -6.98 35.69 -0.19
CA ALA A 499 -8.29 36.28 0.12
C ALA A 499 -9.48 35.35 -0.21
N ILE A 500 -9.28 34.21 -0.84
CA ILE A 500 -10.39 33.33 -1.22
C ILE A 500 -10.98 32.62 0.00
N THR A 501 -12.31 32.58 0.09
CA THR A 501 -12.97 31.76 1.11
C THR A 501 -12.86 30.27 0.75
N LEU A 502 -12.40 29.47 1.70
CA LEU A 502 -12.22 28.05 1.53
C LEU A 502 -13.06 27.28 2.55
N TRP A 503 -13.94 26.42 2.09
CA TRP A 503 -14.66 25.48 2.94
C TRP A 503 -13.97 24.12 2.90
N VAL A 504 -13.68 23.57 4.09
CA VAL A 504 -13.05 22.26 4.22
C VAL A 504 -13.96 21.33 5.00
N SER A 505 -14.29 20.21 4.41
CA SER A 505 -15.04 19.16 5.08
C SER A 505 -14.11 18.23 5.87
N CYS A 506 -14.41 18.04 7.16
CA CYS A 506 -13.64 17.16 8.06
C CYS A 506 -14.55 16.15 8.75
N ARG A 507 -14.05 14.91 8.92
CA ARG A 507 -14.78 13.85 9.66
C ARG A 507 -14.59 13.94 11.17
N SER A 508 -13.42 14.37 11.66
CA SER A 508 -13.09 14.43 13.10
C SER A 508 -12.74 15.84 13.57
N THR A 509 -12.87 16.06 14.88
CA THR A 509 -12.49 17.31 15.55
C THR A 509 -10.98 17.58 15.47
N THR A 510 -10.16 16.53 15.64
CA THR A 510 -8.70 16.63 15.54
C THR A 510 -8.24 17.06 14.13
N ALA A 511 -8.95 16.62 13.09
CA ALA A 511 -8.68 17.06 11.72
C ALA A 511 -9.04 18.54 11.51
N ALA A 512 -10.09 19.03 12.17
CA ALA A 512 -10.53 20.42 12.11
C ALA A 512 -9.51 21.40 12.73
N ASP A 513 -8.82 20.96 13.79
CA ASP A 513 -7.83 21.78 14.50
C ASP A 513 -6.66 22.22 13.61
N ALA A 514 -6.28 21.39 12.64
CA ALA A 514 -5.21 21.70 11.70
C ALA A 514 -5.50 22.92 10.81
N PHE A 515 -6.77 23.27 10.62
CA PHE A 515 -7.19 24.40 9.77
C PHE A 515 -7.43 25.70 10.54
N ARG A 516 -7.43 25.66 11.89
CA ARG A 516 -7.71 26.84 12.74
C ARG A 516 -6.74 27.99 12.57
N ALA A 517 -5.50 27.72 12.16
CA ALA A 517 -4.47 28.73 11.93
C ALA A 517 -4.64 29.48 10.59
N MET A 518 -5.58 29.07 9.74
CA MET A 518 -5.77 29.62 8.39
C MET A 518 -6.97 30.58 8.39
N PRO A 519 -6.77 31.89 8.19
CA PRO A 519 -7.79 32.92 8.46
C PRO A 519 -9.02 32.84 7.53
N ASN A 520 -8.87 32.35 6.29
CA ASN A 520 -9.96 32.27 5.31
C ASN A 520 -10.57 30.89 5.15
N VAL A 521 -10.21 29.93 6.05
CA VAL A 521 -10.71 28.58 6.01
C VAL A 521 -11.87 28.40 6.98
N ARG A 522 -13.00 27.92 6.45
CA ARG A 522 -14.16 27.50 7.23
C ARG A 522 -14.27 26.00 7.24
N VAL A 523 -14.47 25.42 8.42
CA VAL A 523 -14.50 23.96 8.58
C VAL A 523 -15.93 23.46 8.76
N TYR A 524 -16.33 22.51 7.93
CA TYR A 524 -17.58 21.78 8.06
C TYR A 524 -17.32 20.38 8.63
N GLN A 525 -17.87 20.13 9.83
CA GLN A 525 -17.72 18.82 10.48
C GLN A 525 -18.87 17.88 10.10
N GLN A 526 -18.56 16.84 9.31
CA GLN A 526 -19.55 15.87 8.81
C GLN A 526 -20.25 15.11 9.94
N SER A 527 -19.50 14.59 10.92
CA SER A 527 -20.05 13.82 12.04
C SER A 527 -21.02 14.63 12.89
N PHE A 528 -20.73 15.91 13.08
CA PHE A 528 -21.60 16.81 13.84
C PHE A 528 -22.88 17.16 13.07
N ALA A 529 -22.76 17.43 11.77
CA ALA A 529 -23.92 17.70 10.93
C ALA A 529 -24.85 16.47 10.81
N ALA A 530 -24.26 15.28 10.67
CA ALA A 530 -25.01 14.02 10.68
C ALA A 530 -25.71 13.77 12.03
N ALA A 531 -25.03 14.06 13.16
CA ALA A 531 -25.62 13.92 14.49
C ALA A 531 -26.81 14.87 14.69
N ILE A 532 -26.71 16.12 14.20
CA ILE A 532 -27.84 17.07 14.24
C ILE A 532 -28.99 16.54 13.40
N GLY A 533 -28.78 16.13 12.16
CA GLY A 533 -29.84 15.61 11.29
C GLY A 533 -30.51 14.36 11.87
N LEU A 534 -29.73 13.45 12.46
CA LEU A 534 -30.29 12.28 13.15
C LEU A 534 -31.11 12.70 14.38
N ALA A 535 -30.61 13.61 15.22
CA ALA A 535 -31.32 14.09 16.40
C ALA A 535 -32.63 14.79 16.02
N GLU A 536 -32.65 15.54 14.91
CA GLU A 536 -33.85 16.17 14.35
C GLU A 536 -34.90 15.13 13.97
N GLN A 537 -34.51 14.08 13.26
CA GLN A 537 -35.40 12.98 12.89
C GLN A 537 -35.93 12.23 14.12
N VAL A 538 -35.07 11.95 15.11
CA VAL A 538 -35.44 11.29 16.35
C VAL A 538 -36.45 12.16 17.13
N MET A 539 -36.17 13.45 17.31
CA MET A 539 -37.08 14.37 18.00
C MET A 539 -38.42 14.50 17.27
N SER A 540 -38.42 14.56 15.94
CA SER A 540 -39.66 14.56 15.13
C SER A 540 -40.45 13.24 15.32
N THR A 541 -39.76 12.10 15.34
CA THR A 541 -40.39 10.79 15.58
C THR A 541 -41.02 10.68 16.99
N LEU A 542 -40.42 11.38 17.97
CA LEU A 542 -40.96 11.50 19.32
C LEU A 542 -42.13 12.51 19.44
N GLY A 543 -42.57 13.08 18.32
CA GLY A 543 -43.73 14.01 18.30
C GLY A 543 -43.44 15.42 18.81
N MET A 544 -42.16 15.84 18.87
CA MET A 544 -41.81 17.20 19.26
C MET A 544 -42.16 18.17 18.13
N SER A 545 -42.62 19.39 18.50
CA SER A 545 -42.95 20.43 17.50
C SER A 545 -41.69 20.93 16.77
N THR A 546 -41.82 21.26 15.50
CA THR A 546 -40.73 21.78 14.66
C THR A 546 -40.02 22.98 15.27
N GLU A 547 -40.78 23.90 15.86
CA GLU A 547 -40.25 25.11 16.55
C GLU A 547 -39.33 24.74 17.73
N LEU A 548 -39.73 23.73 18.53
CA LEU A 548 -38.95 23.27 19.68
C LEU A 548 -37.65 22.58 19.21
N ILE A 549 -37.74 21.80 18.13
CA ILE A 549 -36.58 21.10 17.51
C ILE A 549 -35.58 22.15 16.98
N GLU A 550 -36.05 23.11 16.19
CA GLU A 550 -35.21 24.19 15.64
C GLU A 550 -34.56 25.04 16.75
N GLY A 551 -35.33 25.38 17.79
CA GLY A 551 -34.82 26.12 18.94
C GLY A 551 -33.68 25.39 19.66
N ARG A 552 -33.82 24.08 19.90
CA ARG A 552 -32.78 23.25 20.55
C ARG A 552 -31.55 23.06 19.67
N ILE A 553 -31.74 22.82 18.38
CA ILE A 553 -30.63 22.66 17.41
C ILE A 553 -29.87 24.00 17.29
N SER A 554 -30.56 25.10 17.18
CA SER A 554 -29.94 26.44 17.11
C SER A 554 -29.18 26.82 18.38
N ALA A 555 -29.70 26.44 19.56
CA ALA A 555 -29.00 26.62 20.83
C ALA A 555 -27.72 25.74 20.89
N MET A 556 -27.78 24.51 20.42
CA MET A 556 -26.64 23.62 20.37
C MET A 556 -25.55 24.09 19.39
N ARG A 557 -25.94 24.59 18.21
CA ARG A 557 -25.02 25.20 17.23
C ARG A 557 -24.31 26.40 17.86
N ARG A 558 -25.03 27.34 18.48
CA ARG A 558 -24.45 28.49 19.16
C ARG A 558 -23.48 28.13 20.28
N ARG A 559 -23.81 27.11 21.09
CA ARG A 559 -22.95 26.62 22.18
C ARG A 559 -21.63 26.06 21.67
N LEU A 560 -21.65 25.40 20.56
CA LEU A 560 -20.45 24.79 19.93
C LEU A 560 -19.62 25.84 19.18
N ASP A 561 -20.28 26.81 18.55
CA ASP A 561 -19.58 27.94 17.92
C ASP A 561 -18.90 28.83 18.98
N SER A 562 -19.54 29.10 20.10
CA SER A 562 -18.94 29.86 21.20
C SER A 562 -17.82 29.12 21.96
N SER A 563 -17.91 27.79 22.07
CA SER A 563 -16.84 26.99 22.67
C SER A 563 -15.64 26.76 21.72
N ARG A 564 -15.83 27.00 20.42
CA ARG A 564 -14.83 26.78 19.37
C ARG A 564 -14.16 28.05 18.87
N PHE A 565 -14.77 29.23 19.10
CA PHE A 565 -14.24 30.54 18.71
C PHE A 565 -14.34 31.53 19.89
N PRO A 566 -13.49 31.40 20.92
CA PRO A 566 -13.41 32.43 21.94
C PRO A 566 -12.72 33.66 21.28
N GLY A 567 -13.51 34.60 20.73
CA GLY A 567 -12.98 35.85 20.17
C GLY A 567 -13.65 36.45 18.93
N SER A 568 -14.79 35.92 18.48
CA SER A 568 -15.59 36.54 17.42
C SER A 568 -16.92 37.08 18.00
N SER A 569 -16.82 38.13 18.76
CA SER A 569 -17.94 39.06 19.07
C SER A 569 -17.70 40.37 18.39
#